data_3d0e9d005086074ff79f21d6ad7c2cdc
#
_entry.id   3d0e9d005086074ff79f21d6ad7c2cdc
#
_cell.length_a   1.000
_cell.length_b   1.000
_cell.length_c   1.000
_cell.angle_alpha   90.00
_cell.angle_beta   90.00
_cell.angle_gamma   90.00
#
_symmetry.space_group_name_H-M   'P 1'
#
loop_
_entity.id
_entity.type
_entity.pdbx_description
1 polymer ?
#
loop_
_entity_poly.entity_id
_entity_poly.type
_entity_poly.pdbx_seq_one_letter_code
_entity_poly.pdbx_strand_id
1 'polypeptide(L)'
;MEAWIVSLAGGNPVFSGGLALGLLGALAYWLKEAVPAALAFLSRYVVSTVTIDNRDEILFPTVVEYMHARDVLRRINQFTVRAVKESDAYQSLADDLRQGIRPRAFLSPAEGFHLFWLDGRLMWMRREISVGQTIFEKIALSTFGRDKSVLEAFIHAAIDARVARELDKIAIYIPNPYTHGDWSRARLGNNRRLASIVLKAGQTEQILADLGRFFADKARYDDLGIPWRRGYLLYGAPGTGKTSLVTALASEMRLNVCSLSLAASGITDDKIGSLLASVPPRSIILIEDVDAFFRQREQQSQQVRLSFSGFLNALDGVAAHEGSVVFMTTNHPETLDEALIRSGRVDFRMELGLCDRHQLAGMFRKFHDDPVLAEAFAAALPDVTLSPATVQERLLKARTPAEAFACFDLPPPAGSAP
;
A
#
# COMPACT_ATOMS: atom_id res chain seq x y z
N MET A 1 61.38 -14.69 50.31
CA MET A 1 60.01 -15.26 50.17
C MET A 1 60.02 -16.50 49.27
N GLU A 2 60.73 -16.52 48.18
CA GLU A 2 60.81 -17.67 47.23
C GLU A 2 61.42 -18.93 47.85
N ALA A 3 62.55 -18.80 48.62
CA ALA A 3 63.24 -19.93 49.20
C ALA A 3 62.41 -20.67 50.28
N TRP A 4 61.50 -19.99 50.98
CA TRP A 4 60.59 -20.58 51.96
C TRP A 4 59.44 -21.38 51.34
N ILE A 5 58.92 -20.91 50.20
CA ILE A 5 57.86 -21.62 49.45
C ILE A 5 58.42 -22.90 48.82
N VAL A 6 59.66 -22.88 48.33
CA VAL A 6 60.35 -24.04 47.73
C VAL A 6 60.65 -25.06 48.76
N SER A 7 61.03 -24.69 50.03
CA SER A 7 61.30 -25.63 51.13
C SER A 7 60.06 -26.32 51.70
N LEU A 8 58.89 -25.65 51.66
CA LEU A 8 57.64 -26.23 52.08
C LEU A 8 57.03 -27.17 51.01
N ALA A 9 57.31 -26.92 49.75
CA ALA A 9 56.81 -27.74 48.64
C ALA A 9 57.59 -29.04 48.43
N GLY A 10 58.88 -29.10 48.84
CA GLY A 10 59.78 -30.22 48.56
C GLY A 10 59.65 -31.43 49.48
N GLY A 11 58.89 -31.31 50.57
CA GLY A 11 58.85 -32.36 51.63
C GLY A 11 57.49 -33.08 51.85
N ASN A 12 56.42 -32.58 51.33
CA ASN A 12 55.09 -33.15 51.54
C ASN A 12 54.25 -33.24 50.27
N PRO A 13 54.01 -34.46 49.75
CA PRO A 13 53.29 -34.65 48.46
C PRO A 13 51.80 -34.20 48.55
N VAL A 14 51.19 -34.12 49.72
CA VAL A 14 49.84 -33.63 49.93
C VAL A 14 49.80 -32.11 49.81
N PHE A 15 50.83 -31.43 50.33
CA PHE A 15 50.93 -29.95 50.23
C PHE A 15 51.23 -29.49 48.78
N SER A 16 52.16 -30.18 48.13
CA SER A 16 52.44 -29.85 46.69
C SER A 16 51.29 -30.16 45.75
N GLY A 17 50.51 -31.27 46.04
CA GLY A 17 49.29 -31.56 45.27
C GLY A 17 48.16 -30.57 45.55
N GLY A 18 48.00 -30.14 46.78
CA GLY A 18 47.04 -29.11 47.18
C GLY A 18 47.34 -27.72 46.53
N LEU A 19 48.61 -27.35 46.51
CA LEU A 19 49.08 -26.10 45.92
C LEU A 19 48.92 -26.11 44.38
N ALA A 20 49.26 -27.26 43.77
CA ALA A 20 49.03 -27.44 42.34
C ALA A 20 47.56 -27.39 41.95
N LEU A 21 46.70 -28.03 42.72
CA LEU A 21 45.22 -27.96 42.53
C LEU A 21 44.69 -26.55 42.76
N GLY A 22 45.18 -25.83 43.76
CA GLY A 22 44.84 -24.44 44.03
C GLY A 22 45.25 -23.50 42.89
N LEU A 23 46.48 -23.68 42.37
CA LEU A 23 46.95 -22.91 41.22
C LEU A 23 46.18 -23.24 39.95
N LEU A 24 45.88 -24.50 39.67
CA LEU A 24 45.02 -24.91 38.56
C LEU A 24 43.61 -24.36 38.68
N GLY A 25 43.04 -24.37 39.89
CA GLY A 25 41.72 -23.77 40.17
C GLY A 25 41.72 -22.26 39.96
N ALA A 26 42.73 -21.57 40.45
CA ALA A 26 42.91 -20.13 40.23
C ALA A 26 43.11 -19.78 38.74
N LEU A 27 43.92 -20.57 38.01
CA LEU A 27 44.14 -20.43 36.59
C LEU A 27 42.84 -20.68 35.80
N ALA A 28 42.10 -21.75 36.13
CA ALA A 28 40.81 -22.04 35.50
C ALA A 28 39.78 -20.95 35.76
N TYR A 29 39.73 -20.40 36.96
CA TYR A 29 38.87 -19.27 37.30
C TYR A 29 39.25 -18.02 36.52
N TRP A 30 40.56 -17.71 36.49
CA TRP A 30 41.06 -16.56 35.73
C TRP A 30 40.78 -16.70 34.23
N LEU A 31 41.01 -17.88 33.63
CA LEU A 31 40.70 -18.18 32.24
C LEU A 31 39.20 -18.05 31.93
N LYS A 32 38.34 -18.50 32.85
CA LYS A 32 36.90 -18.40 32.70
C LYS A 32 36.41 -16.95 32.59
N GLU A 33 37.06 -15.99 33.22
CA GLU A 33 36.69 -14.57 33.15
C GLU A 33 37.51 -13.79 32.13
N ALA A 34 38.80 -14.04 32.02
CA ALA A 34 39.71 -13.29 31.15
C ALA A 34 39.48 -13.59 29.65
N VAL A 35 39.20 -14.85 29.30
CA VAL A 35 38.98 -15.24 27.91
C VAL A 35 37.72 -14.60 27.33
N PRO A 36 36.55 -14.65 27.98
CA PRO A 36 35.36 -13.94 27.45
C PRO A 36 35.56 -12.41 27.38
N ALA A 37 36.24 -11.83 28.38
CA ALA A 37 36.54 -10.39 28.39
C ALA A 37 37.46 -10.00 27.23
N ALA A 38 38.51 -10.78 26.98
CA ALA A 38 39.41 -10.56 25.86
C ALA A 38 38.71 -10.75 24.52
N LEU A 39 37.87 -11.79 24.38
CA LEU A 39 37.05 -12.01 23.18
C LEU A 39 36.04 -10.86 22.96
N ALA A 40 35.40 -10.38 24.02
CA ALA A 40 34.49 -9.24 23.95
C ALA A 40 35.21 -7.95 23.57
N PHE A 41 36.44 -7.76 24.04
CA PHE A 41 37.29 -6.64 23.65
C PHE A 41 37.70 -6.73 22.17
N LEU A 42 38.21 -7.89 21.73
CA LEU A 42 38.58 -8.10 20.33
C LEU A 42 37.37 -7.99 19.40
N SER A 43 36.22 -8.48 19.80
CA SER A 43 35.01 -8.40 18.98
C SER A 43 34.61 -6.97 18.63
N ARG A 44 34.88 -5.99 19.51
CA ARG A 44 34.64 -4.55 19.23
C ARG A 44 35.47 -4.02 18.07
N TYR A 45 36.57 -4.66 17.73
CA TYR A 45 37.46 -4.27 16.65
C TYR A 45 37.28 -5.07 15.37
N VAL A 46 36.63 -6.23 15.45
CA VAL A 46 36.51 -7.18 14.32
C VAL A 46 35.08 -7.34 13.86
N VAL A 47 34.09 -6.95 14.69
CA VAL A 47 32.67 -7.16 14.43
C VAL A 47 31.95 -5.80 14.40
N SER A 48 31.20 -5.57 13.36
CA SER A 48 30.20 -4.49 13.30
C SER A 48 28.85 -5.06 13.69
N THR A 49 28.11 -4.35 14.56
CA THR A 49 26.79 -4.74 15.04
C THR A 49 25.83 -3.56 14.95
N VAL A 50 24.66 -3.79 14.39
CA VAL A 50 23.51 -2.87 14.44
C VAL A 50 22.41 -3.49 15.30
N THR A 51 21.81 -2.68 16.14
CA THR A 51 20.75 -3.11 17.06
C THR A 51 19.48 -2.36 16.73
N ILE A 52 18.39 -3.10 16.60
CA ILE A 52 17.06 -2.60 16.31
C ILE A 52 16.10 -3.18 17.35
N ASP A 53 15.27 -2.35 17.94
CA ASP A 53 14.29 -2.79 18.93
C ASP A 53 12.85 -2.48 18.46
N ASN A 54 11.86 -3.11 19.10
CA ASN A 54 10.45 -2.98 18.73
C ASN A 54 9.79 -1.67 19.17
N ARG A 55 10.54 -0.73 19.76
CA ARG A 55 10.09 0.64 19.98
C ARG A 55 10.08 1.42 18.67
N ASP A 56 10.93 1.02 17.73
CA ASP A 56 10.85 1.53 16.36
C ASP A 56 9.76 0.75 15.60
N GLU A 57 8.57 1.33 15.58
CA GLU A 57 7.36 0.76 14.95
C GLU A 57 7.49 0.62 13.44
N ILE A 58 8.46 1.29 12.82
CA ILE A 58 8.69 1.27 11.38
C ILE A 58 9.80 0.29 11.01
N LEU A 59 10.98 0.45 11.60
CA LEU A 59 12.19 -0.27 11.18
C LEU A 59 12.17 -1.74 11.63
N PHE A 60 11.73 -2.00 12.86
CA PHE A 60 11.72 -3.36 13.41
C PHE A 60 10.87 -4.33 12.56
N PRO A 61 9.57 -4.06 12.28
CA PRO A 61 8.77 -4.92 11.42
C PRO A 61 9.31 -4.98 9.98
N THR A 62 9.87 -3.87 9.47
CA THR A 62 10.45 -3.81 8.12
C THR A 62 11.60 -4.78 7.94
N VAL A 63 12.51 -4.82 8.91
CA VAL A 63 13.67 -5.72 8.89
C VAL A 63 13.25 -7.18 9.03
N VAL A 64 12.29 -7.47 9.94
CA VAL A 64 11.77 -8.84 10.12
C VAL A 64 11.10 -9.34 8.84
N GLU A 65 10.27 -8.52 8.20
CA GLU A 65 9.60 -8.86 6.92
C GLU A 65 10.62 -9.04 5.78
N TYR A 66 11.63 -8.18 5.71
CA TYR A 66 12.67 -8.28 4.69
C TYR A 66 13.48 -9.57 4.81
N MET A 67 13.85 -9.95 6.05
CA MET A 67 14.51 -11.23 6.31
C MET A 67 13.66 -12.42 5.89
N HIS A 68 12.35 -12.33 6.10
CA HIS A 68 11.41 -13.35 5.66
C HIS A 68 11.35 -13.47 4.13
N ALA A 69 11.26 -12.32 3.42
CA ALA A 69 11.16 -12.28 1.96
C ALA A 69 12.43 -12.75 1.24
N ARG A 70 13.61 -12.60 1.85
CA ARG A 70 14.92 -12.97 1.27
C ARG A 70 15.32 -14.42 1.56
N ASP A 71 14.40 -15.27 2.04
CA ASP A 71 14.69 -16.67 2.37
C ASP A 71 15.85 -16.87 3.38
N VAL A 72 16.24 -15.80 4.07
CA VAL A 72 17.22 -15.88 5.17
C VAL A 72 16.76 -16.89 6.20
N LEU A 73 15.44 -16.97 6.39
CA LEU A 73 14.80 -17.89 7.34
C LEU A 73 14.90 -19.37 6.93
N ARG A 74 15.03 -19.71 5.63
CA ARG A 74 15.21 -21.12 5.21
C ARG A 74 16.47 -21.79 5.75
N ARG A 75 17.42 -21.00 6.18
CA ARG A 75 18.73 -21.46 6.71
C ARG A 75 18.81 -21.42 8.22
N ILE A 76 17.73 -21.02 8.88
CA ILE A 76 17.60 -20.96 10.33
C ILE A 76 16.78 -22.16 10.80
N ASN A 77 17.20 -22.86 11.84
CA ASN A 77 16.57 -24.09 12.30
C ASN A 77 15.57 -23.87 13.46
N GLN A 78 15.49 -22.66 14.03
CA GLN A 78 14.61 -22.33 15.16
C GLN A 78 13.71 -21.16 14.81
N PHE A 79 12.39 -21.38 14.87
CA PHE A 79 11.39 -20.42 14.47
C PHE A 79 10.33 -20.24 15.57
N THR A 80 9.79 -19.04 15.63
CA THR A 80 8.54 -18.72 16.32
C THR A 80 7.48 -18.39 15.28
N VAL A 81 6.30 -18.94 15.44
CA VAL A 81 5.15 -18.62 14.55
C VAL A 81 4.40 -17.44 15.14
N ARG A 82 4.18 -16.41 14.33
CA ARG A 82 3.33 -15.27 14.68
C ARG A 82 2.20 -15.15 13.69
N ALA A 83 1.00 -14.92 14.17
CA ALA A 83 -0.11 -14.54 13.35
C ALA A 83 -0.14 -13.00 13.23
N VAL A 84 -0.11 -12.50 12.01
CA VAL A 84 -0.31 -11.07 11.73
C VAL A 84 -1.70 -10.88 11.18
N LYS A 85 -2.45 -9.99 11.81
CA LYS A 85 -3.74 -9.51 11.33
C LYS A 85 -3.51 -8.45 10.25
N GLU A 86 -4.13 -8.63 9.09
CA GLU A 86 -4.13 -7.61 8.02
C GLU A 86 -5.24 -6.57 8.20
N SER A 87 -6.10 -6.77 9.19
CA SER A 87 -7.23 -5.88 9.49
C SER A 87 -6.89 -4.85 10.56
N ASP A 88 -7.67 -3.77 10.60
CA ASP A 88 -7.55 -2.73 11.62
C ASP A 88 -7.65 -3.32 13.04
N ALA A 89 -6.89 -2.73 13.96
CA ALA A 89 -6.73 -3.21 15.34
C ALA A 89 -8.05 -3.36 16.13
N TYR A 90 -9.15 -2.78 15.64
CA TYR A 90 -10.45 -2.77 16.30
C TYR A 90 -11.43 -3.84 15.78
N GLN A 91 -11.12 -4.57 14.71
CA GLN A 91 -11.99 -5.65 14.21
C GLN A 91 -11.72 -6.96 14.95
N SER A 92 -12.79 -7.70 15.28
CA SER A 92 -12.62 -9.01 15.91
C SER A 92 -12.11 -10.05 14.89
N LEU A 93 -11.41 -11.09 15.35
CA LEU A 93 -10.99 -12.20 14.50
C LEU A 93 -12.20 -12.88 13.81
N ALA A 94 -13.33 -12.91 14.50
CA ALA A 94 -14.57 -13.51 13.96
C ALA A 94 -15.12 -12.72 12.77
N ASP A 95 -15.02 -11.38 12.81
CA ASP A 95 -15.47 -10.52 11.72
C ASP A 95 -14.55 -10.62 10.52
N ASP A 96 -13.25 -10.71 10.76
CA ASP A 96 -12.25 -10.96 9.70
C ASP A 96 -12.52 -12.28 8.96
N LEU A 97 -12.75 -13.36 9.73
CA LEU A 97 -13.05 -14.67 9.17
C LEU A 97 -14.38 -14.70 8.38
N ARG A 98 -15.40 -13.96 8.83
CA ARG A 98 -16.67 -13.80 8.10
C ARG A 98 -16.47 -13.06 6.78
N GLN A 99 -15.51 -12.14 6.72
CA GLN A 99 -15.13 -11.41 5.50
C GLN A 99 -14.13 -12.20 4.62
N GLY A 100 -13.78 -13.43 5.00
CA GLY A 100 -12.82 -14.26 4.27
C GLY A 100 -11.37 -13.85 4.50
N ILE A 101 -11.10 -12.94 5.41
CA ILE A 101 -9.74 -12.50 5.78
C ILE A 101 -9.16 -13.53 6.75
N ARG A 102 -8.17 -14.28 6.31
CA ARG A 102 -7.47 -15.25 7.15
C ARG A 102 -6.20 -14.64 7.73
N PRO A 103 -5.92 -14.82 9.03
CA PRO A 103 -4.64 -14.40 9.59
C PRO A 103 -3.50 -15.14 8.88
N ARG A 104 -2.48 -14.40 8.48
CA ARG A 104 -1.28 -15.00 7.91
C ARG A 104 -0.32 -15.39 9.02
N ALA A 105 0.12 -16.64 8.99
CA ALA A 105 1.17 -17.11 9.89
C ALA A 105 2.54 -16.75 9.28
N PHE A 106 3.33 -16.00 10.03
CA PHE A 106 4.71 -15.69 9.68
C PHE A 106 5.67 -16.46 10.56
N LEU A 107 6.62 -17.12 9.91
CA LEU A 107 7.77 -17.67 10.59
C LEU A 107 8.73 -16.54 10.93
N SER A 108 9.05 -16.36 12.18
CA SER A 108 10.02 -15.39 12.66
C SER A 108 11.14 -16.13 13.36
N PRO A 109 12.41 -15.69 13.30
CA PRO A 109 13.47 -16.34 14.05
C PRO A 109 13.11 -16.45 15.53
N ALA A 110 13.36 -17.59 16.17
CA ALA A 110 13.16 -17.74 17.59
C ALA A 110 14.12 -16.85 18.39
N GLU A 111 13.92 -16.76 19.71
CA GLU A 111 14.91 -16.14 20.59
C GLU A 111 16.23 -16.90 20.54
N GLY A 112 17.36 -16.19 20.54
CA GLY A 112 18.68 -16.78 20.53
C GLY A 112 19.59 -16.29 19.40
N PHE A 113 20.56 -17.13 19.06
CA PHE A 113 21.62 -16.84 18.09
C PHE A 113 21.35 -17.59 16.78
N HIS A 114 21.39 -16.85 15.66
CA HIS A 114 21.15 -17.39 14.31
C HIS A 114 22.26 -16.96 13.37
N LEU A 115 22.88 -17.92 12.69
CA LEU A 115 23.94 -17.71 11.70
C LEU A 115 23.36 -17.93 10.30
N PHE A 116 23.67 -17.03 9.37
CA PHE A 116 23.22 -17.15 8.00
C PHE A 116 24.17 -16.46 7.02
N TRP A 117 24.05 -16.84 5.76
CA TRP A 117 24.76 -16.19 4.66
C TRP A 117 23.82 -15.28 3.91
N LEU A 118 24.25 -14.04 3.67
CA LEU A 118 23.52 -13.06 2.87
C LEU A 118 24.49 -12.40 1.89
N ASP A 119 24.15 -12.43 0.61
CA ASP A 119 24.92 -11.86 -0.49
C ASP A 119 26.43 -12.23 -0.43
N GLY A 120 26.74 -13.52 -0.13
CA GLY A 120 28.07 -14.06 -0.04
C GLY A 120 28.85 -13.71 1.25
N ARG A 121 28.23 -13.05 2.21
CA ARG A 121 28.83 -12.69 3.49
C ARG A 121 28.20 -13.46 4.65
N LEU A 122 29.02 -13.83 5.60
CA LEU A 122 28.58 -14.46 6.84
C LEU A 122 28.05 -13.38 7.78
N MET A 123 26.81 -13.51 8.17
CA MET A 123 26.14 -12.64 9.13
C MET A 123 25.53 -13.49 10.24
N TRP A 124 25.33 -12.90 11.37
CA TRP A 124 24.56 -13.51 12.46
C TRP A 124 23.63 -12.50 13.11
N MET A 125 22.58 -13.05 13.67
CA MET A 125 21.58 -12.30 14.39
C MET A 125 21.44 -12.87 15.79
N ARG A 126 21.32 -12.00 16.78
CA ARG A 126 20.89 -12.34 18.12
C ARG A 126 19.55 -11.68 18.39
N ARG A 127 18.56 -12.48 18.72
CA ARG A 127 17.24 -12.00 19.13
C ARG A 127 17.03 -12.22 20.60
N GLU A 128 16.62 -11.17 21.30
CA GLU A 128 16.33 -11.17 22.73
C GLU A 128 14.88 -10.73 22.91
N ILE A 129 14.13 -11.47 23.74
CA ILE A 129 12.75 -11.17 24.08
C ILE A 129 12.67 -11.07 25.59
N SER A 130 12.32 -9.91 26.12
CA SER A 130 12.06 -9.73 27.54
C SER A 130 10.57 -9.45 27.76
N VAL A 131 9.98 -10.24 28.67
CA VAL A 131 8.57 -10.14 29.01
C VAL A 131 8.45 -9.39 30.33
N GLY A 132 7.94 -8.15 30.26
CA GLY A 132 7.60 -7.32 31.41
C GLY A 132 6.15 -6.87 31.34
N GLN A 133 5.86 -5.63 31.72
CA GLN A 133 4.53 -5.02 31.49
C GLN A 133 4.24 -4.87 29.98
N THR A 134 5.27 -4.72 29.16
CA THR A 134 5.24 -4.75 27.71
C THR A 134 6.28 -5.74 27.20
N ILE A 135 6.00 -6.39 26.07
CA ILE A 135 6.97 -7.28 25.41
C ILE A 135 8.02 -6.41 24.73
N PHE A 136 9.26 -6.50 25.20
CA PHE A 136 10.39 -5.82 24.58
C PHE A 136 11.19 -6.81 23.76
N GLU A 137 11.37 -6.50 22.48
CA GLU A 137 12.12 -7.31 21.53
C GLU A 137 13.26 -6.52 20.94
N LYS A 138 14.41 -7.17 20.85
CA LYS A 138 15.63 -6.60 20.34
C LYS A 138 16.29 -7.57 19.37
N ILE A 139 16.71 -7.06 18.22
CA ILE A 139 17.47 -7.79 17.21
C ILE A 139 18.82 -7.09 17.04
N ALA A 140 19.91 -7.83 17.27
CA ALA A 140 21.25 -7.40 16.99
C ALA A 140 21.77 -8.15 15.75
N LEU A 141 22.00 -7.45 14.65
CA LEU A 141 22.56 -7.97 13.41
C LEU A 141 24.05 -7.68 13.39
N SER A 142 24.87 -8.67 13.12
CA SER A 142 26.33 -8.55 13.17
C SER A 142 26.97 -9.18 11.94
N THR A 143 28.13 -8.63 11.55
CA THR A 143 29.00 -9.15 10.49
C THR A 143 30.45 -8.96 10.85
N PHE A 144 31.33 -9.75 10.24
CA PHE A 144 32.77 -9.53 10.34
C PHE A 144 33.22 -8.29 9.58
N GLY A 145 34.15 -7.55 10.16
CA GLY A 145 34.74 -6.36 9.60
C GLY A 145 34.30 -5.08 10.30
N ARG A 146 35.03 -4.00 10.04
CA ARG A 146 34.73 -2.65 10.57
C ARG A 146 33.84 -1.83 9.64
N ASP A 147 33.60 -2.35 8.47
CA ASP A 147 32.80 -1.66 7.45
C ASP A 147 31.32 -1.73 7.78
N LYS A 148 30.76 -0.61 8.19
CA LYS A 148 29.33 -0.46 8.50
C LYS A 148 28.46 -0.48 7.25
N SER A 149 29.03 -0.22 6.08
CA SER A 149 28.30 -0.09 4.82
C SER A 149 27.46 -1.33 4.49
N VAL A 150 27.90 -2.51 4.92
CA VAL A 150 27.17 -3.77 4.74
C VAL A 150 25.86 -3.80 5.50
N LEU A 151 25.90 -3.38 6.78
CA LEU A 151 24.71 -3.33 7.61
C LEU A 151 23.77 -2.19 7.19
N GLU A 152 24.34 -1.05 6.82
CA GLU A 152 23.60 0.09 6.27
C GLU A 152 22.91 -0.30 4.97
N ALA A 153 23.61 -0.94 4.04
CA ALA A 153 23.03 -1.43 2.78
C ALA A 153 21.89 -2.44 3.03
N PHE A 154 22.02 -3.32 4.01
CA PHE A 154 20.97 -4.25 4.40
C PHE A 154 19.73 -3.52 4.91
N ILE A 155 19.89 -2.53 5.78
CA ILE A 155 18.77 -1.74 6.32
C ILE A 155 18.11 -0.93 5.20
N HIS A 156 18.89 -0.26 4.36
CA HIS A 156 18.35 0.48 3.22
C HIS A 156 17.60 -0.42 2.25
N ALA A 157 18.14 -1.59 1.93
CA ALA A 157 17.44 -2.57 1.09
C ALA A 157 16.12 -3.07 1.72
N ALA A 158 16.06 -3.21 3.04
CA ALA A 158 14.83 -3.54 3.74
C ALA A 158 13.80 -2.41 3.67
N ILE A 159 14.23 -1.16 3.85
CA ILE A 159 13.40 0.03 3.72
C ILE A 159 12.88 0.16 2.28
N ASP A 160 13.77 0.05 1.28
CA ASP A 160 13.42 0.17 -0.13
C ASP A 160 12.41 -0.91 -0.56
N ALA A 161 12.59 -2.15 -0.08
CA ALA A 161 11.66 -3.25 -0.34
C ALA A 161 10.28 -3.00 0.28
N ARG A 162 10.22 -2.37 1.45
CA ARG A 162 8.95 -1.97 2.08
C ARG A 162 8.32 -0.81 1.33
N VAL A 163 9.10 0.22 1.02
CA VAL A 163 8.63 1.38 0.26
C VAL A 163 8.08 0.95 -1.10
N ALA A 164 8.78 0.09 -1.84
CA ALA A 164 8.30 -0.44 -3.11
C ALA A 164 6.95 -1.17 -2.95
N ARG A 165 6.80 -1.97 -1.89
CA ARG A 165 5.57 -2.73 -1.59
C ARG A 165 4.41 -1.85 -1.16
N GLU A 166 4.68 -0.81 -0.37
CA GLU A 166 3.65 0.15 0.07
C GLU A 166 3.26 1.11 -1.05
N LEU A 167 4.22 1.55 -1.89
CA LEU A 167 3.94 2.40 -3.05
C LEU A 167 3.16 1.66 -4.16
N ASP A 168 3.22 0.33 -4.20
CA ASP A 168 2.43 -0.48 -5.13
C ASP A 168 0.95 -0.58 -4.72
N LYS A 169 0.60 -0.17 -3.49
CA LYS A 169 -0.77 -0.23 -2.98
C LYS A 169 -1.32 1.19 -2.86
N ILE A 170 -2.39 1.48 -3.57
CA ILE A 170 -3.14 2.71 -3.35
C ILE A 170 -4.01 2.56 -2.10
N ALA A 171 -4.07 3.61 -1.28
CA ALA A 171 -5.00 3.68 -0.17
C ALA A 171 -6.27 4.43 -0.61
N ILE A 172 -7.42 3.90 -0.19
CA ILE A 172 -8.70 4.59 -0.35
C ILE A 172 -9.07 5.19 1.01
N TYR A 173 -9.27 6.49 1.02
CA TYR A 173 -9.68 7.26 2.19
C TYR A 173 -11.13 7.69 2.04
N ILE A 174 -11.85 7.71 3.14
CA ILE A 174 -13.21 8.24 3.27
C ILE A 174 -13.26 9.24 4.43
N PRO A 175 -14.21 10.18 4.44
CA PRO A 175 -14.39 11.07 5.59
C PRO A 175 -14.58 10.29 6.87
N ASN A 176 -13.84 10.65 7.92
CA ASN A 176 -14.01 10.04 9.23
C ASN A 176 -15.35 10.48 9.83
N PRO A 177 -16.27 9.55 10.19
CA PRO A 177 -17.56 9.91 10.75
C PRO A 177 -17.47 10.46 12.19
N TYR A 178 -16.36 10.18 12.89
CA TYR A 178 -16.18 10.51 14.31
C TYR A 178 -15.39 11.79 14.55
N THR A 179 -14.74 12.35 13.53
CA THR A 179 -13.94 13.57 13.65
C THR A 179 -14.43 14.66 12.69
N HIS A 180 -14.08 15.91 13.00
CA HIS A 180 -14.39 17.04 12.13
C HIS A 180 -13.25 17.26 11.14
N GLY A 181 -13.44 16.80 9.88
CA GLY A 181 -12.55 17.17 8.78
C GLY A 181 -11.34 16.26 8.55
N ASP A 182 -11.31 15.07 9.17
CA ASP A 182 -10.24 14.11 8.93
C ASP A 182 -10.64 12.98 7.99
N TRP A 183 -9.64 12.35 7.37
CA TRP A 183 -9.79 11.19 6.53
C TRP A 183 -9.45 9.90 7.28
N SER A 184 -10.29 8.89 7.16
CA SER A 184 -10.01 7.53 7.61
C SER A 184 -9.59 6.68 6.44
N ARG A 185 -8.55 5.87 6.61
CA ARG A 185 -8.15 4.87 5.63
C ARG A 185 -9.18 3.73 5.63
N ALA A 186 -10.01 3.66 4.59
CA ALA A 186 -11.09 2.67 4.50
C ALA A 186 -10.53 1.29 4.15
N ARG A 187 -9.61 1.21 3.20
CA ARG A 187 -8.93 -0.03 2.80
C ARG A 187 -7.68 0.27 1.97
N LEU A 188 -6.79 -0.74 1.87
CA LEU A 188 -5.83 -0.80 0.79
C LEU A 188 -6.59 -1.24 -0.48
N GLY A 189 -6.59 -0.38 -1.49
CA GLY A 189 -7.19 -0.72 -2.78
C GLY A 189 -6.43 -1.85 -3.45
N ASN A 190 -7.14 -2.81 -4.06
CA ASN A 190 -6.49 -3.65 -5.06
C ASN A 190 -6.09 -2.75 -6.22
N ASN A 191 -4.83 -2.81 -6.64
CA ASN A 191 -4.33 -2.06 -7.78
C ASN A 191 -5.13 -2.45 -9.02
N ARG A 192 -6.12 -1.62 -9.35
CA ARG A 192 -6.87 -1.82 -10.59
C ARG A 192 -5.99 -1.33 -11.73
N ARG A 193 -5.47 -2.26 -12.53
CA ARG A 193 -4.65 -1.90 -13.68
C ARG A 193 -5.47 -1.10 -14.68
N LEU A 194 -4.93 -0.02 -15.20
CA LEU A 194 -5.60 0.79 -16.21
C LEU A 194 -5.95 -0.05 -17.46
N ALA A 195 -5.08 -0.99 -17.84
CA ALA A 195 -5.35 -1.99 -18.87
C ALA A 195 -6.60 -2.87 -18.57
N SER A 196 -7.14 -2.86 -17.34
CA SER A 196 -8.39 -3.56 -17.04
C SER A 196 -9.63 -2.78 -17.50
N ILE A 197 -9.51 -1.52 -17.88
CA ILE A 197 -10.61 -0.68 -18.33
C ILE A 197 -10.49 -0.52 -19.84
N VAL A 198 -11.59 -0.69 -20.55
CA VAL A 198 -11.67 -0.46 -22.00
C VAL A 198 -12.46 0.80 -22.24
N LEU A 199 -11.78 1.86 -22.65
CA LEU A 199 -12.37 3.14 -23.05
C LEU A 199 -12.50 3.21 -24.56
N LYS A 200 -13.18 4.24 -25.06
CA LYS A 200 -13.17 4.58 -26.48
C LYS A 200 -11.73 4.89 -26.93
N ALA A 201 -11.43 4.64 -28.17
CA ALA A 201 -10.10 4.89 -28.74
C ALA A 201 -9.61 6.30 -28.44
N GLY A 202 -8.38 6.45 -27.93
CA GLY A 202 -7.74 7.72 -27.62
C GLY A 202 -8.12 8.35 -26.27
N GLN A 203 -9.16 7.90 -25.59
CA GLN A 203 -9.58 8.49 -24.30
C GLN A 203 -8.56 8.23 -23.17
N THR A 204 -7.98 7.03 -23.14
CA THR A 204 -6.97 6.67 -22.13
C THR A 204 -5.72 7.54 -22.28
N GLU A 205 -5.24 7.67 -23.51
CA GLU A 205 -4.06 8.47 -23.83
C GLU A 205 -4.29 9.94 -23.53
N GLN A 206 -5.47 10.46 -23.86
CA GLN A 206 -5.84 11.86 -23.64
C GLN A 206 -5.81 12.23 -22.14
N ILE A 207 -6.44 11.42 -21.29
CA ILE A 207 -6.51 11.71 -19.85
C ILE A 207 -5.16 11.51 -19.16
N LEU A 208 -4.37 10.50 -19.55
CA LEU A 208 -3.02 10.28 -19.04
C LEU A 208 -2.07 11.40 -19.46
N ALA A 209 -2.14 11.85 -20.71
CA ALA A 209 -1.31 12.94 -21.20
C ALA A 209 -1.63 14.26 -20.48
N ASP A 210 -2.90 14.52 -20.16
CA ASP A 210 -3.30 15.70 -19.41
C ASP A 210 -2.83 15.66 -17.97
N LEU A 211 -3.05 14.53 -17.27
CA LEU A 211 -2.53 14.30 -15.90
C LEU A 211 -1.01 14.38 -15.83
N GLY A 212 -0.32 13.73 -16.77
CA GLY A 212 1.14 13.76 -16.85
C GLY A 212 1.69 15.17 -17.02
N ARG A 213 1.09 15.98 -17.91
CA ARG A 213 1.43 17.39 -18.06
C ARG A 213 1.20 18.18 -16.79
N PHE A 214 0.04 18.03 -16.16
CA PHE A 214 -0.27 18.73 -14.92
C PHE A 214 0.78 18.51 -13.84
N PHE A 215 1.21 17.25 -13.61
CA PHE A 215 2.22 16.95 -12.62
C PHE A 215 3.63 17.41 -13.01
N ALA A 216 3.95 17.48 -14.32
CA ALA A 216 5.24 17.97 -14.80
C ALA A 216 5.36 19.51 -14.78
N ASP A 217 4.24 20.22 -14.91
CA ASP A 217 4.22 21.66 -15.17
C ASP A 217 4.17 22.52 -13.87
N LYS A 218 4.48 21.97 -12.69
CA LYS A 218 4.42 22.73 -11.44
C LYS A 218 5.13 24.09 -11.53
N ALA A 219 6.37 24.10 -12.00
CA ALA A 219 7.16 25.33 -12.13
C ALA A 219 6.45 26.40 -12.98
N ARG A 220 5.76 25.98 -14.04
CA ARG A 220 5.00 26.89 -14.90
C ARG A 220 3.80 27.51 -14.19
N TYR A 221 3.11 26.76 -13.32
CA TYR A 221 2.03 27.30 -12.49
C TYR A 221 2.56 28.31 -11.51
N ASP A 222 3.70 28.01 -10.87
CA ASP A 222 4.39 28.91 -9.94
C ASP A 222 4.83 30.21 -10.63
N ASP A 223 5.45 30.11 -11.81
CA ASP A 223 5.91 31.25 -12.60
C ASP A 223 4.76 32.17 -13.06
N LEU A 224 3.60 31.57 -13.35
CA LEU A 224 2.40 32.31 -13.78
C LEU A 224 1.56 32.85 -12.63
N GLY A 225 1.88 32.48 -11.38
CA GLY A 225 1.09 32.82 -10.19
C GLY A 225 -0.33 32.22 -10.23
N ILE A 226 -0.50 31.06 -10.89
CA ILE A 226 -1.78 30.34 -11.01
C ILE A 226 -1.77 29.20 -10.00
N PRO A 227 -2.87 29.01 -9.22
CA PRO A 227 -2.96 27.88 -8.31
C PRO A 227 -2.73 26.53 -9.03
N TRP A 228 -1.80 25.75 -8.54
CA TRP A 228 -1.46 24.44 -9.10
C TRP A 228 -2.50 23.40 -8.70
N ARG A 229 -3.63 23.42 -9.40
CA ARG A 229 -4.76 22.51 -9.20
C ARG A 229 -5.40 22.16 -10.56
N ARG A 230 -6.07 20.99 -10.62
CA ARG A 230 -6.71 20.52 -11.85
C ARG A 230 -8.01 19.79 -11.55
N GLY A 231 -9.10 20.24 -12.17
CA GLY A 231 -10.42 19.65 -12.03
C GLY A 231 -10.84 18.84 -13.25
N TYR A 232 -11.33 17.63 -13.02
CA TYR A 232 -11.81 16.70 -14.04
C TYR A 232 -13.28 16.40 -13.81
N LEU A 233 -14.09 16.41 -14.87
CA LEU A 233 -15.48 15.98 -14.84
C LEU A 233 -15.65 14.76 -15.75
N LEU A 234 -15.98 13.61 -15.16
CA LEU A 234 -16.36 12.40 -15.86
C LEU A 234 -17.89 12.27 -15.84
N TYR A 235 -18.51 12.23 -16.99
CA TYR A 235 -19.96 12.18 -17.09
C TYR A 235 -20.44 11.09 -18.06
N GLY A 236 -21.69 10.69 -17.92
CA GLY A 236 -22.34 9.68 -18.77
C GLY A 236 -23.21 8.71 -17.98
N ALA A 237 -23.87 7.80 -18.68
CA ALA A 237 -24.83 6.87 -18.11
C ALA A 237 -24.27 6.06 -16.92
N PRO A 238 -25.11 5.58 -16.00
CA PRO A 238 -24.67 4.69 -14.94
C PRO A 238 -24.06 3.41 -15.51
N GLY A 239 -23.07 2.85 -14.81
CA GLY A 239 -22.39 1.62 -15.24
C GLY A 239 -21.35 1.78 -16.34
N THR A 240 -20.99 3.01 -16.73
CA THR A 240 -19.95 3.29 -17.76
C THR A 240 -18.53 3.26 -17.22
N GLY A 241 -18.34 3.10 -15.90
CA GLY A 241 -17.02 2.88 -15.30
C GLY A 241 -16.31 4.13 -14.79
N LYS A 242 -17.00 5.26 -14.55
CA LYS A 242 -16.44 6.54 -14.06
C LYS A 242 -15.55 6.40 -12.84
N THR A 243 -16.07 5.91 -11.73
CA THR A 243 -15.31 5.66 -10.49
C THR A 243 -14.18 4.66 -10.70
N SER A 244 -14.43 3.64 -11.54
CA SER A 244 -13.43 2.63 -11.89
C SER A 244 -12.23 3.22 -12.62
N LEU A 245 -12.47 4.16 -13.53
CA LEU A 245 -11.42 4.88 -14.25
C LEU A 245 -10.56 5.69 -13.28
N VAL A 246 -11.17 6.46 -12.38
CA VAL A 246 -10.42 7.26 -11.39
C VAL A 246 -9.53 6.36 -10.53
N THR A 247 -10.06 5.23 -10.05
CA THR A 247 -9.28 4.28 -9.25
C THR A 247 -8.11 3.67 -10.05
N ALA A 248 -8.32 3.39 -11.34
CA ALA A 248 -7.26 2.85 -12.19
C ALA A 248 -6.20 3.90 -12.54
N LEU A 249 -6.60 5.16 -12.78
CA LEU A 249 -5.67 6.29 -12.95
C LEU A 249 -4.85 6.53 -11.69
N ALA A 250 -5.49 6.47 -10.52
CA ALA A 250 -4.80 6.58 -9.24
C ALA A 250 -3.75 5.46 -9.08
N SER A 251 -4.08 4.22 -9.43
CA SER A 251 -3.14 3.10 -9.44
C SER A 251 -1.96 3.34 -10.38
N GLU A 252 -2.22 3.77 -11.60
CA GLU A 252 -1.20 4.02 -12.62
C GLU A 252 -0.23 5.13 -12.19
N MET A 253 -0.78 6.20 -11.61
CA MET A 253 -0.02 7.36 -11.13
C MET A 253 0.54 7.18 -9.71
N ARG A 254 0.27 6.03 -9.05
CA ARG A 254 0.64 5.75 -7.66
C ARG A 254 0.14 6.83 -6.69
N LEU A 255 -1.11 7.22 -6.84
CA LEU A 255 -1.81 8.19 -6.01
C LEU A 255 -2.87 7.49 -5.16
N ASN A 256 -3.10 8.00 -3.96
CA ASN A 256 -4.23 7.58 -3.14
C ASN A 256 -5.54 8.16 -3.67
N VAL A 257 -6.67 7.63 -3.23
CA VAL A 257 -8.00 8.15 -3.57
C VAL A 257 -8.73 8.58 -2.31
N CYS A 258 -9.09 9.85 -2.22
CA CYS A 258 -9.96 10.40 -1.18
C CYS A 258 -11.38 10.50 -1.75
N SER A 259 -12.23 9.49 -1.47
CA SER A 259 -13.60 9.44 -1.98
C SER A 259 -14.55 10.18 -1.06
N LEU A 260 -15.31 11.11 -1.63
CA LEU A 260 -16.29 11.97 -0.96
C LEU A 260 -17.62 11.90 -1.67
N SER A 261 -18.68 11.58 -0.96
CA SER A 261 -20.06 11.72 -1.42
C SER A 261 -20.70 12.96 -0.77
N LEU A 262 -21.11 13.92 -1.58
CA LEU A 262 -21.76 15.15 -1.09
C LEU A 262 -23.16 14.88 -0.51
N ALA A 263 -23.80 13.78 -0.92
CA ALA A 263 -25.09 13.35 -0.42
C ALA A 263 -25.02 12.62 0.94
N ALA A 264 -23.80 12.33 1.44
CA ALA A 264 -23.63 11.64 2.71
C ALA A 264 -24.10 12.48 3.90
N SER A 265 -24.78 11.85 4.83
CA SER A 265 -25.22 12.51 6.07
C SER A 265 -24.01 12.99 6.88
N GLY A 266 -24.07 14.27 7.34
CA GLY A 266 -23.04 14.83 8.22
C GLY A 266 -21.94 15.64 7.52
N ILE A 267 -22.01 15.85 6.21
CA ILE A 267 -21.18 16.84 5.52
C ILE A 267 -21.82 18.22 5.69
N THR A 268 -21.04 19.18 6.22
CA THR A 268 -21.42 20.58 6.41
C THR A 268 -20.44 21.48 5.66
N ASP A 269 -20.75 22.78 5.53
CA ASP A 269 -19.86 23.75 4.89
C ASP A 269 -18.47 23.81 5.55
N ASP A 270 -18.42 23.77 6.88
CA ASP A 270 -17.15 23.78 7.63
C ASP A 270 -16.39 22.47 7.45
N LYS A 271 -17.11 21.35 7.46
CA LYS A 271 -16.51 20.02 7.35
C LYS A 271 -15.90 19.76 5.97
N ILE A 272 -16.55 20.22 4.89
CA ILE A 272 -15.99 20.04 3.54
C ILE A 272 -14.72 20.86 3.35
N GLY A 273 -14.66 22.09 3.86
CA GLY A 273 -13.45 22.90 3.82
C GLY A 273 -12.28 22.24 4.56
N SER A 274 -12.53 21.72 5.76
CA SER A 274 -11.54 20.99 6.54
C SER A 274 -11.08 19.70 5.86
N LEU A 275 -11.99 18.93 5.26
CA LEU A 275 -11.65 17.70 4.51
C LEU A 275 -10.77 18.02 3.31
N LEU A 276 -11.09 19.04 2.51
CA LEU A 276 -10.27 19.42 1.37
C LEU A 276 -8.88 19.95 1.79
N ALA A 277 -8.79 20.59 2.95
CA ALA A 277 -7.53 21.06 3.52
C ALA A 277 -6.66 19.94 4.12
N SER A 278 -7.24 18.83 4.55
CA SER A 278 -6.55 17.72 5.22
C SER A 278 -6.29 16.50 4.31
N VAL A 279 -6.41 16.69 2.99
CA VAL A 279 -6.17 15.62 2.02
C VAL A 279 -4.74 15.07 2.15
N PRO A 280 -4.56 13.75 2.34
CA PRO A 280 -3.23 13.16 2.39
C PRO A 280 -2.40 13.47 1.14
N PRO A 281 -1.09 13.67 1.26
CA PRO A 281 -0.24 13.97 0.11
C PRO A 281 -0.33 12.85 -0.95
N ARG A 282 -0.12 13.19 -2.22
CA ARG A 282 -0.20 12.26 -3.35
C ARG A 282 -1.57 11.58 -3.45
N SER A 283 -2.65 12.36 -3.37
CA SER A 283 -4.01 11.85 -3.45
C SER A 283 -4.81 12.53 -4.55
N ILE A 284 -5.70 11.75 -5.16
CA ILE A 284 -6.80 12.25 -5.98
C ILE A 284 -8.02 12.42 -5.08
N ILE A 285 -8.69 13.55 -5.16
CA ILE A 285 -9.99 13.78 -4.54
C ILE A 285 -11.04 13.31 -5.54
N LEU A 286 -11.84 12.32 -5.16
CA LEU A 286 -12.95 11.82 -5.95
C LEU A 286 -14.27 12.25 -5.31
N ILE A 287 -15.03 13.10 -5.99
CA ILE A 287 -16.36 13.53 -5.59
C ILE A 287 -17.37 12.78 -6.46
N GLU A 288 -18.08 11.82 -5.84
CA GLU A 288 -18.99 10.94 -6.54
C GLU A 288 -20.39 11.52 -6.63
N ASP A 289 -21.04 11.29 -7.79
CA ASP A 289 -22.43 11.60 -8.07
C ASP A 289 -22.84 13.03 -7.65
N VAL A 290 -22.11 14.03 -8.15
CA VAL A 290 -22.36 15.44 -7.82
C VAL A 290 -23.79 15.89 -8.16
N ASP A 291 -24.45 15.24 -9.14
CA ASP A 291 -25.84 15.49 -9.49
C ASP A 291 -26.82 15.11 -8.37
N ALA A 292 -26.50 14.11 -7.56
CA ALA A 292 -27.33 13.73 -6.40
C ALA A 292 -27.45 14.87 -5.38
N PHE A 293 -26.39 15.65 -5.19
CA PHE A 293 -26.39 16.82 -4.33
C PHE A 293 -27.35 17.91 -4.84
N PHE A 294 -27.39 18.17 -6.15
CA PHE A 294 -28.29 19.14 -6.73
C PHE A 294 -29.76 18.71 -6.64
N ARG A 295 -30.04 17.44 -6.92
CA ARG A 295 -31.40 16.88 -6.84
C ARG A 295 -31.97 16.86 -5.41
N GLN A 296 -31.16 16.55 -4.41
CA GLN A 296 -31.60 16.61 -3.01
C GLN A 296 -31.97 18.02 -2.56
N ARG A 297 -31.29 19.03 -3.09
CA ARG A 297 -31.54 20.43 -2.80
C ARG A 297 -32.91 20.91 -3.30
N GLU A 298 -33.36 20.43 -4.44
CA GLU A 298 -34.70 20.76 -4.98
C GLU A 298 -35.84 20.15 -4.15
N GLN A 299 -35.58 19.02 -3.48
CA GLN A 299 -36.58 18.25 -2.74
C GLN A 299 -36.68 18.58 -1.26
N GLN A 300 -35.62 19.14 -0.65
CA GLN A 300 -35.52 19.38 0.81
C GLN A 300 -35.26 20.85 1.13
N SER A 301 -36.31 21.61 1.35
CA SER A 301 -36.22 23.07 1.64
C SER A 301 -35.74 23.44 3.06
N GLN A 302 -35.46 22.52 3.99
CA GLN A 302 -35.17 22.89 5.40
C GLN A 302 -34.02 22.18 6.13
N GLN A 303 -33.28 21.22 5.55
CA GLN A 303 -32.17 20.52 6.26
C GLN A 303 -30.91 20.29 5.45
N VAL A 304 -30.61 21.13 4.45
CA VAL A 304 -29.36 21.03 3.71
C VAL A 304 -28.23 21.55 4.58
N ARG A 305 -27.39 20.64 5.12
CA ARG A 305 -26.23 20.97 5.95
C ARG A 305 -25.05 21.50 5.14
N LEU A 306 -24.95 21.15 3.87
CA LEU A 306 -23.97 21.64 2.91
C LEU A 306 -24.63 22.57 1.91
N SER A 307 -24.21 23.84 1.87
CA SER A 307 -24.68 24.80 0.89
C SER A 307 -23.88 24.68 -0.43
N PHE A 308 -24.49 25.06 -1.55
CA PHE A 308 -23.78 25.09 -2.84
C PHE A 308 -22.61 26.12 -2.82
N SER A 309 -22.85 27.28 -2.20
CA SER A 309 -21.80 28.27 -2.01
C SER A 309 -20.68 27.77 -1.10
N GLY A 310 -21.00 27.03 -0.04
CA GLY A 310 -20.00 26.39 0.83
C GLY A 310 -19.15 25.38 0.07
N PHE A 311 -19.78 24.54 -0.77
CA PHE A 311 -19.08 23.61 -1.63
C PHE A 311 -18.15 24.30 -2.63
N LEU A 312 -18.65 25.33 -3.34
CA LEU A 312 -17.84 26.09 -4.30
C LEU A 312 -16.68 26.81 -3.61
N ASN A 313 -16.94 27.42 -2.43
CA ASN A 313 -15.90 28.09 -1.66
C ASN A 313 -14.84 27.11 -1.17
N ALA A 314 -15.22 25.89 -0.79
CA ALA A 314 -14.28 24.84 -0.41
C ALA A 314 -13.40 24.40 -1.59
N LEU A 315 -13.97 24.30 -2.82
CA LEU A 315 -13.20 24.00 -4.02
C LEU A 315 -12.24 25.12 -4.42
N ASP A 316 -12.67 26.39 -4.25
CA ASP A 316 -11.88 27.57 -4.61
C ASP A 316 -10.94 28.03 -3.50
N GLY A 317 -11.16 27.58 -2.28
CA GLY A 317 -10.49 28.09 -1.09
C GLY A 317 -8.97 28.00 -1.15
N VAL A 318 -8.33 28.96 -0.48
CA VAL A 318 -6.87 29.06 -0.30
C VAL A 318 -6.29 27.81 0.41
N ALA A 319 -7.13 27.05 1.08
CA ALA A 319 -6.77 25.81 1.78
C ALA A 319 -6.68 24.58 0.86
N ALA A 320 -7.08 24.66 -0.41
CA ALA A 320 -6.89 23.58 -1.36
C ALA A 320 -5.37 23.36 -1.56
N HIS A 321 -4.88 22.19 -1.23
CA HIS A 321 -3.46 21.87 -1.35
C HIS A 321 -2.98 22.07 -2.79
N GLU A 322 -1.83 22.71 -2.94
CA GLU A 322 -1.10 22.74 -4.20
C GLU A 322 -0.87 21.31 -4.70
N GLY A 323 -1.05 21.11 -6.00
CA GLY A 323 -0.96 19.80 -6.62
C GLY A 323 -2.22 18.95 -6.48
N SER A 324 -3.34 19.54 -6.03
CA SER A 324 -4.59 18.82 -5.89
C SER A 324 -5.23 18.50 -7.25
N VAL A 325 -5.61 17.25 -7.41
CA VAL A 325 -6.36 16.72 -8.55
C VAL A 325 -7.74 16.33 -8.06
N VAL A 326 -8.77 16.98 -8.59
CA VAL A 326 -10.17 16.73 -8.23
C VAL A 326 -10.88 16.07 -9.39
N PHE A 327 -11.40 14.86 -9.18
CA PHE A 327 -12.32 14.20 -10.10
C PHE A 327 -13.73 14.32 -9.57
N MET A 328 -14.61 14.78 -10.43
CA MET A 328 -16.05 14.79 -10.17
C MET A 328 -16.74 13.81 -11.13
N THR A 329 -17.70 13.04 -10.62
CA THR A 329 -18.51 12.14 -11.45
C THR A 329 -19.98 12.55 -11.43
N THR A 330 -20.66 12.41 -12.56
CA THR A 330 -22.11 12.64 -12.66
C THR A 330 -22.73 11.72 -13.70
N ASN A 331 -23.98 11.32 -13.45
CA ASN A 331 -24.81 10.63 -14.42
C ASN A 331 -25.69 11.62 -15.21
N HIS A 332 -25.84 12.86 -14.72
CA HIS A 332 -26.74 13.89 -15.24
C HIS A 332 -26.01 15.22 -15.40
N PRO A 333 -25.13 15.36 -16.42
CA PRO A 333 -24.36 16.61 -16.63
C PRO A 333 -25.26 17.83 -16.86
N GLU A 334 -26.48 17.62 -17.38
CA GLU A 334 -27.48 18.66 -17.64
C GLU A 334 -28.06 19.29 -16.36
N THR A 335 -27.92 18.64 -15.21
CA THR A 335 -28.41 19.15 -13.92
C THR A 335 -27.36 19.96 -13.17
N LEU A 336 -26.13 19.99 -13.65
CA LEU A 336 -25.05 20.69 -12.98
C LEU A 336 -25.14 22.20 -13.23
N ASP A 337 -24.95 22.97 -12.16
CA ASP A 337 -24.88 24.42 -12.21
C ASP A 337 -23.64 24.89 -13.00
N GLU A 338 -23.82 25.89 -13.87
CA GLU A 338 -22.73 26.47 -14.67
C GLU A 338 -21.56 26.95 -13.82
N ALA A 339 -21.81 27.43 -12.59
CA ALA A 339 -20.76 27.85 -11.69
C ALA A 339 -19.81 26.73 -11.31
N LEU A 340 -20.29 25.47 -11.20
CA LEU A 340 -19.45 24.34 -10.91
C LEU A 340 -18.53 23.96 -12.08
N ILE A 341 -19.06 24.07 -13.30
CA ILE A 341 -18.38 23.63 -14.51
C ILE A 341 -17.50 24.70 -15.17
N ARG A 342 -17.28 25.85 -14.50
CA ARG A 342 -16.39 26.92 -14.99
C ARG A 342 -14.92 26.46 -14.95
N SER A 343 -14.12 27.06 -15.86
CA SER A 343 -12.66 26.92 -15.87
C SER A 343 -12.08 27.29 -14.49
N GLY A 344 -11.07 26.53 -14.05
CA GLY A 344 -10.48 26.62 -12.71
C GLY A 344 -11.15 25.73 -11.66
N ARG A 345 -12.35 25.16 -11.96
CA ARG A 345 -13.00 24.10 -11.20
C ARG A 345 -13.10 22.81 -12.00
N VAL A 346 -13.49 22.93 -13.29
CA VAL A 346 -13.51 21.84 -14.26
C VAL A 346 -12.73 22.28 -15.50
N ASP A 347 -11.51 21.79 -15.60
CA ASP A 347 -10.56 22.11 -16.67
C ASP A 347 -10.57 21.06 -17.77
N PHE A 348 -10.98 19.84 -17.43
CA PHE A 348 -11.02 18.70 -18.33
C PHE A 348 -12.37 17.98 -18.21
N ARG A 349 -13.02 17.70 -19.34
CA ARG A 349 -14.31 16.99 -19.38
C ARG A 349 -14.20 15.78 -20.28
N MET A 350 -14.72 14.64 -19.81
CA MET A 350 -14.74 13.40 -20.59
C MET A 350 -16.07 12.68 -20.44
N GLU A 351 -16.68 12.38 -21.56
CA GLU A 351 -17.85 11.54 -21.60
C GLU A 351 -17.45 10.05 -21.61
N LEU A 352 -18.00 9.31 -20.67
CA LEU A 352 -17.94 7.85 -20.63
C LEU A 352 -19.31 7.30 -21.03
N GLY A 353 -19.47 7.06 -22.33
CA GLY A 353 -20.74 6.63 -22.91
C GLY A 353 -20.96 5.12 -22.85
N LEU A 354 -22.00 4.68 -23.54
CA LEU A 354 -22.25 3.26 -23.81
C LEU A 354 -21.18 2.73 -24.75
N CYS A 355 -20.98 1.40 -24.74
CA CYS A 355 -19.91 0.75 -25.48
C CYS A 355 -20.04 0.97 -27.00
N ASP A 356 -18.97 1.46 -27.60
CA ASP A 356 -18.77 1.39 -29.04
C ASP A 356 -18.16 0.04 -29.45
N ARG A 357 -18.01 -0.17 -30.75
CA ARG A 357 -17.45 -1.43 -31.30
C ARG A 357 -16.04 -1.70 -30.78
N HIS A 358 -15.21 -0.68 -30.64
CA HIS A 358 -13.86 -0.84 -30.09
C HIS A 358 -13.89 -1.34 -28.65
N GLN A 359 -14.80 -0.80 -27.84
CA GLN A 359 -14.96 -1.23 -26.44
C GLN A 359 -15.55 -2.64 -26.36
N LEU A 360 -16.54 -2.98 -27.19
CA LEU A 360 -17.11 -4.34 -27.22
C LEU A 360 -16.05 -5.39 -27.58
N ALA A 361 -15.27 -5.15 -28.65
CA ALA A 361 -14.18 -6.03 -29.04
C ALA A 361 -13.10 -6.12 -27.97
N GLY A 362 -12.69 -4.99 -27.38
CA GLY A 362 -11.69 -4.94 -26.32
C GLY A 362 -12.13 -5.67 -25.05
N MET A 363 -13.40 -5.57 -24.68
CA MET A 363 -13.95 -6.30 -23.55
C MET A 363 -14.02 -7.80 -23.81
N PHE A 364 -14.48 -8.23 -25.00
CA PHE A 364 -14.49 -9.64 -25.36
C PHE A 364 -13.09 -10.24 -25.29
N ARG A 365 -12.07 -9.59 -25.88
CA ARG A 365 -10.67 -10.05 -25.84
C ARG A 365 -10.12 -10.29 -24.43
N LYS A 366 -10.59 -9.52 -23.46
CA LYS A 366 -10.17 -9.72 -22.05
C LYS A 366 -10.66 -11.01 -21.44
N PHE A 367 -11.79 -11.52 -21.90
CA PHE A 367 -12.37 -12.75 -21.37
C PHE A 367 -11.95 -14.00 -22.17
N HIS A 368 -11.75 -13.84 -23.48
CA HIS A 368 -11.59 -14.96 -24.39
C HIS A 368 -10.34 -14.92 -25.29
N ASP A 369 -9.53 -13.89 -25.20
CA ASP A 369 -8.23 -13.68 -25.91
C ASP A 369 -8.22 -14.13 -27.40
N ASP A 370 -9.33 -13.90 -28.11
CA ASP A 370 -9.48 -14.21 -29.52
C ASP A 370 -9.83 -12.92 -30.29
N PRO A 371 -8.90 -12.34 -31.06
CA PRO A 371 -9.11 -11.10 -31.76
C PRO A 371 -10.14 -11.21 -32.91
N VAL A 372 -10.22 -12.37 -33.57
CA VAL A 372 -11.15 -12.57 -34.70
C VAL A 372 -12.58 -12.66 -34.18
N LEU A 373 -12.80 -13.45 -33.14
CA LEU A 373 -14.12 -13.56 -32.51
C LEU A 373 -14.53 -12.27 -31.82
N ALA A 374 -13.59 -11.48 -31.29
CA ALA A 374 -13.87 -10.18 -30.69
C ALA A 374 -14.44 -9.20 -31.71
N GLU A 375 -13.88 -9.12 -32.90
CA GLU A 375 -14.40 -8.27 -33.99
C GLU A 375 -15.77 -8.76 -34.47
N ALA A 376 -15.96 -10.07 -34.61
CA ALA A 376 -17.25 -10.66 -34.98
C ALA A 376 -18.32 -10.37 -33.92
N PHE A 377 -17.97 -10.50 -32.64
CA PHE A 377 -18.83 -10.17 -31.49
C PHE A 377 -19.24 -8.71 -31.52
N ALA A 378 -18.29 -7.80 -31.69
CA ALA A 378 -18.54 -6.36 -31.71
C ALA A 378 -19.38 -5.95 -32.92
N ALA A 379 -19.21 -6.62 -34.10
CA ALA A 379 -19.99 -6.33 -35.29
C ALA A 379 -21.43 -6.86 -35.20
N ALA A 380 -21.66 -7.92 -34.43
CA ALA A 380 -22.99 -8.52 -34.25
C ALA A 380 -23.89 -7.74 -33.27
N LEU A 381 -23.30 -6.90 -32.41
CA LEU A 381 -24.04 -6.09 -31.45
C LEU A 381 -24.33 -4.69 -31.98
N PRO A 382 -25.50 -4.10 -31.62
CA PRO A 382 -25.78 -2.72 -31.96
C PRO A 382 -24.83 -1.78 -31.23
N ASP A 383 -24.33 -0.79 -31.95
CA ASP A 383 -23.41 0.21 -31.44
C ASP A 383 -24.09 1.12 -30.39
N VAL A 384 -23.35 1.51 -29.36
CA VAL A 384 -23.79 2.48 -28.33
C VAL A 384 -25.12 2.15 -27.63
N THR A 385 -25.36 0.86 -27.36
CA THR A 385 -26.61 0.41 -26.67
C THR A 385 -26.38 -0.19 -25.30
N LEU A 386 -25.21 -0.77 -25.06
CA LEU A 386 -24.89 -1.48 -23.84
C LEU A 386 -23.88 -0.72 -22.97
N SER A 387 -24.11 -0.72 -21.66
CA SER A 387 -23.10 -0.17 -20.74
C SER A 387 -21.94 -1.17 -20.55
N PRO A 388 -20.71 -0.71 -20.30
CA PRO A 388 -19.59 -1.58 -19.97
C PRO A 388 -19.90 -2.55 -18.81
N ALA A 389 -20.67 -2.12 -17.80
CA ALA A 389 -21.08 -2.97 -16.69
C ALA A 389 -21.95 -4.14 -17.16
N THR A 390 -22.94 -3.87 -18.03
CA THR A 390 -23.82 -4.91 -18.61
C THR A 390 -23.03 -5.90 -19.45
N VAL A 391 -22.10 -5.40 -20.29
CA VAL A 391 -21.25 -6.27 -21.11
C VAL A 391 -20.36 -7.13 -20.23
N GLN A 392 -19.72 -6.55 -19.22
CA GLN A 392 -18.88 -7.29 -18.28
C GLN A 392 -19.66 -8.35 -17.51
N GLU A 393 -20.87 -8.02 -17.01
CA GLU A 393 -21.70 -8.96 -16.28
C GLU A 393 -22.06 -10.19 -17.12
N ARG A 394 -22.44 -9.98 -18.39
CA ARG A 394 -22.80 -11.05 -19.31
C ARG A 394 -21.59 -11.91 -19.68
N LEU A 395 -20.44 -11.27 -20.04
CA LEU A 395 -19.21 -11.98 -20.37
C LEU A 395 -18.66 -12.78 -19.19
N LEU A 396 -18.85 -12.32 -17.97
CA LEU A 396 -18.38 -13.00 -16.76
C LEU A 396 -19.12 -14.36 -16.53
N LYS A 397 -20.33 -14.51 -17.05
CA LYS A 397 -21.12 -15.74 -16.98
C LYS A 397 -20.67 -16.78 -18.01
N ALA A 398 -20.00 -16.34 -19.07
CA ALA A 398 -19.55 -17.17 -20.16
C ALA A 398 -18.13 -17.71 -19.90
N ARG A 399 -17.93 -19.01 -20.04
CA ARG A 399 -16.62 -19.67 -19.91
C ARG A 399 -15.99 -19.95 -21.28
N THR A 400 -16.79 -20.00 -22.31
CA THR A 400 -16.35 -20.23 -23.70
C THR A 400 -16.82 -19.08 -24.61
N PRO A 401 -16.15 -18.85 -25.76
CA PRO A 401 -16.61 -17.90 -26.76
C PRO A 401 -18.04 -18.15 -27.22
N ALA A 402 -18.43 -19.41 -27.40
CA ALA A 402 -19.79 -19.78 -27.82
C ALA A 402 -20.84 -19.36 -26.78
N GLU A 403 -20.56 -19.60 -25.49
CA GLU A 403 -21.41 -19.14 -24.38
C GLU A 403 -21.47 -17.60 -24.32
N ALA A 404 -20.36 -16.93 -24.62
CA ALA A 404 -20.35 -15.48 -24.68
C ALA A 404 -21.31 -14.92 -25.73
N PHE A 405 -21.31 -15.49 -26.94
CA PHE A 405 -22.27 -15.12 -27.97
C PHE A 405 -23.71 -15.41 -27.52
N ALA A 406 -23.96 -16.58 -26.94
CA ALA A 406 -25.29 -16.95 -26.43
C ALA A 406 -25.80 -16.01 -25.33
N CYS A 407 -24.94 -15.49 -24.46
CA CYS A 407 -25.31 -14.51 -23.41
C CYS A 407 -25.83 -13.18 -24.00
N PHE A 408 -25.63 -12.93 -25.29
CA PHE A 408 -26.12 -11.73 -25.99
C PHE A 408 -27.14 -12.07 -27.09
N ASP A 409 -27.72 -13.27 -27.05
CA ASP A 409 -28.68 -13.76 -28.04
C ASP A 409 -28.13 -13.78 -29.48
N LEU A 410 -26.79 -13.94 -29.62
CA LEU A 410 -26.11 -13.99 -30.89
C LEU A 410 -25.93 -15.46 -31.35
N PRO A 411 -25.90 -15.71 -32.67
CA PRO A 411 -25.59 -17.04 -33.19
C PRO A 411 -24.18 -17.45 -32.81
N PRO A 412 -23.90 -18.76 -32.59
CA PRO A 412 -22.56 -19.22 -32.27
C PRO A 412 -21.57 -18.83 -33.39
N PRO A 413 -20.35 -18.43 -33.06
CA PRO A 413 -19.37 -18.03 -34.05
C PRO A 413 -19.00 -19.19 -35.00
N ALA A 414 -18.80 -18.90 -36.27
CA ALA A 414 -18.42 -19.86 -37.27
C ALA A 414 -17.10 -20.54 -36.87
N GLY A 415 -17.10 -21.89 -36.73
CA GLY A 415 -15.92 -22.66 -36.32
C GLY A 415 -15.86 -23.05 -34.84
N SER A 416 -16.79 -22.61 -33.98
CA SER A 416 -16.95 -23.14 -32.63
C SER A 416 -17.78 -24.42 -32.68
N ALA A 417 -17.09 -25.56 -32.89
CA ALA A 417 -17.72 -26.85 -32.62
C ALA A 417 -17.89 -27.07 -31.10
N PRO A 418 -18.93 -27.76 -30.66
CA PRO A 418 -19.25 -27.94 -29.25
C PRO A 418 -18.17 -28.63 -28.44
#